data_858a25f1f4c17909705c55e8e2d6f964
#
_entry.id   858a25f1f4c17909705c55e8e2d6f964
#
_cell.length_a   1.000
_cell.length_b   1.000
_cell.length_c   1.000
_cell.angle_alpha   90.00
_cell.angle_beta   90.00
_cell.angle_gamma   90.00
#
_symmetry.space_group_name_H-M   'P 1'
#
loop_
_entity.id
_entity.type
_entity.pdbx_description
1 polymer ?
#
loop_
_entity_poly.entity_id
_entity_poly.type
_entity_poly.pdbx_seq_one_letter_code
_entity_poly.pdbx_strand_id
1 'polypeptide(L)'
;ARPTSRLVVVGGGFAGATLARFVKRLSPEIAVVLIEARDRYISCPMSNLVIAGQRSLAAQTFDYRGLEAAGIEVVRGMAVDVDAATRRVRLQGGTSIDYDRLVLAPGVMLNFDQLPGMSAQGAQRMPHAWQAGAQTTLLRRQLQAMPDDGLVVISVPAAPYRCPPGPYERASLMASYFKQNKPKAQILILDSNERFSKQALFQQGWKRMYGDRIRWQSASNDGRVIRVEPDAMRLHTDFATHSPDVANIIPPQQAGLIAHRASVTDASGWCPVNPLSFESRLQPNIHVIGDAA
;
A
#
# COMPACT_ATOMS: atom_id res chain seq x y z
N ALA A 1 -3.42 42.48 3.86
CA ALA A 1 -2.84 41.56 4.84
C ALA A 1 -2.03 40.52 4.06
N ARG A 2 -0.75 40.31 4.43
CA ARG A 2 0.04 39.20 3.86
C ARG A 2 -0.72 37.91 4.23
N PRO A 3 -0.94 36.99 3.28
CA PRO A 3 -1.51 35.72 3.65
C PRO A 3 -0.59 35.05 4.66
N THR A 4 -1.16 34.53 5.68
CA THR A 4 -0.62 33.56 6.63
C THR A 4 0.15 32.48 5.89
N SER A 5 1.17 31.90 6.52
CA SER A 5 2.00 30.84 5.95
C SER A 5 1.15 29.75 5.27
N ARG A 6 1.60 29.32 4.10
CA ARG A 6 0.92 28.29 3.32
C ARG A 6 1.60 26.94 3.52
N LEU A 7 0.84 25.98 4.04
CA LEU A 7 1.20 24.58 4.09
C LEU A 7 0.57 23.84 2.92
N VAL A 8 1.39 23.22 2.08
CA VAL A 8 0.91 22.31 1.03
C VAL A 8 1.15 20.87 1.47
N VAL A 9 0.12 20.03 1.36
CA VAL A 9 0.16 18.60 1.65
C VAL A 9 -0.12 17.83 0.37
N VAL A 10 0.76 16.94 -0.04
CA VAL A 10 0.57 16.07 -1.21
C VAL A 10 0.24 14.67 -0.76
N GLY A 11 -0.96 14.21 -1.11
CA GLY A 11 -1.52 12.91 -0.75
C GLY A 11 -2.55 12.97 0.37
N GLY A 12 -3.79 12.64 0.04
CA GLY A 12 -4.96 12.67 0.91
C GLY A 12 -5.26 11.34 1.62
N GLY A 13 -4.26 10.49 1.82
CA GLY A 13 -4.38 9.27 2.61
C GLY A 13 -4.41 9.53 4.11
N PHE A 14 -4.25 8.48 4.93
CA PHE A 14 -4.29 8.59 6.39
C PHE A 14 -3.36 9.68 6.93
N ALA A 15 -2.10 9.67 6.53
CA ALA A 15 -1.11 10.60 7.05
C ALA A 15 -1.42 12.05 6.64
N GLY A 16 -1.58 12.30 5.33
CA GLY A 16 -1.77 13.68 4.83
C GLY A 16 -3.11 14.30 5.25
N ALA A 17 -4.22 13.57 5.15
CA ALA A 17 -5.53 14.05 5.57
C ALA A 17 -5.59 14.32 7.08
N THR A 18 -4.98 13.44 7.89
CA THR A 18 -4.90 13.62 9.34
C THR A 18 -4.09 14.85 9.69
N LEU A 19 -2.88 14.99 9.10
CA LEU A 19 -2.01 16.13 9.34
C LEU A 19 -2.70 17.44 8.94
N ALA A 20 -3.27 17.50 7.74
CA ALA A 20 -3.97 18.71 7.24
C ALA A 20 -5.07 19.15 8.21
N ARG A 21 -5.89 18.20 8.69
CA ARG A 21 -6.96 18.47 9.66
C ARG A 21 -6.43 18.95 11.01
N PHE A 22 -5.35 18.32 11.52
CA PHE A 22 -4.77 18.70 12.81
C PHE A 22 -4.14 20.09 12.76
N VAL A 23 -3.36 20.40 11.70
CA VAL A 23 -2.78 21.73 11.50
C VAL A 23 -3.86 22.79 11.46
N LYS A 24 -4.91 22.58 10.64
CA LYS A 24 -6.02 23.55 10.54
C LYS A 24 -6.75 23.76 11.83
N ARG A 25 -6.88 22.73 12.68
CA ARG A 25 -7.51 22.83 14.00
C ARG A 25 -6.64 23.56 15.02
N LEU A 26 -5.32 23.33 15.01
CA LEU A 26 -4.38 23.88 15.98
C LEU A 26 -3.91 25.29 15.62
N SER A 27 -3.88 25.61 14.34
CA SER A 27 -3.41 26.89 13.78
C SER A 27 -4.35 27.32 12.64
N PRO A 28 -5.56 27.81 12.96
CA PRO A 28 -6.57 28.15 11.97
C PRO A 28 -6.12 29.22 10.95
N GLU A 29 -5.14 30.03 11.33
CA GLU A 29 -4.54 31.08 10.50
C GLU A 29 -3.70 30.53 9.35
N ILE A 30 -3.20 29.31 9.44
CA ILE A 30 -2.39 28.69 8.37
C ILE A 30 -3.32 28.32 7.20
N ALA A 31 -2.93 28.76 6.00
CA ALA A 31 -3.56 28.30 4.78
C ALA A 31 -3.09 26.87 4.46
N VAL A 32 -4.00 25.90 4.58
CA VAL A 32 -3.70 24.48 4.29
C VAL A 32 -4.30 24.10 2.96
N VAL A 33 -3.44 23.63 2.03
CA VAL A 33 -3.81 23.10 0.71
C VAL A 33 -3.48 21.62 0.68
N LEU A 34 -4.47 20.78 0.39
CA LEU A 34 -4.30 19.34 0.18
C LEU A 34 -4.42 19.02 -1.31
N ILE A 35 -3.37 18.50 -1.90
CA ILE A 35 -3.35 18.03 -3.29
C ILE A 35 -3.62 16.53 -3.31
N GLU A 36 -4.67 16.10 -4.01
CA GLU A 36 -5.03 14.69 -4.15
C GLU A 36 -5.55 14.40 -5.56
N ALA A 37 -5.02 13.33 -6.15
CA ALA A 37 -5.35 12.96 -7.52
C ALA A 37 -6.70 12.24 -7.66
N ARG A 38 -7.21 11.64 -6.58
CA ARG A 38 -8.43 10.85 -6.57
C ARG A 38 -9.58 11.60 -5.94
N ASP A 39 -10.79 11.43 -6.47
CA ASP A 39 -12.00 12.01 -5.88
C ASP A 39 -12.39 11.38 -4.55
N ARG A 40 -11.96 10.13 -4.34
CA ARG A 40 -12.27 9.37 -3.14
C ARG A 40 -11.05 8.64 -2.63
N TYR A 41 -10.96 8.54 -1.32
CA TYR A 41 -10.00 7.72 -0.62
C TYR A 41 -10.61 6.36 -0.30
N ILE A 42 -9.92 5.28 -0.68
CA ILE A 42 -10.29 3.92 -0.28
C ILE A 42 -9.25 3.45 0.74
N SER A 43 -9.71 3.17 1.95
CA SER A 43 -8.83 2.74 3.05
C SER A 43 -8.20 1.39 2.78
N CYS A 44 -6.86 1.28 2.87
CA CYS A 44 -6.16 -0.01 2.84
C CYS A 44 -6.37 -0.82 4.13
N PRO A 45 -6.27 -0.26 5.33
CA PRO A 45 -6.74 -0.92 6.53
C PRO A 45 -8.18 -1.43 6.36
N MET A 46 -8.45 -2.64 6.85
CA MET A 46 -9.72 -3.39 6.68
C MET A 46 -9.95 -4.00 5.29
N SER A 47 -9.07 -3.82 4.31
CA SER A 47 -9.22 -4.45 2.98
C SER A 47 -9.23 -5.99 3.04
N ASN A 48 -8.50 -6.58 3.99
CA ASN A 48 -8.51 -8.02 4.20
C ASN A 48 -9.89 -8.54 4.61
N LEU A 49 -10.71 -7.74 5.34
CA LEU A 49 -12.11 -8.06 5.64
C LEU A 49 -12.98 -8.05 4.37
N VAL A 50 -12.69 -7.16 3.42
CA VAL A 50 -13.40 -7.14 2.12
C VAL A 50 -13.05 -8.40 1.32
N ILE A 51 -11.78 -8.78 1.28
CA ILE A 51 -11.31 -10.00 0.61
C ILE A 51 -12.00 -11.24 1.22
N ALA A 52 -12.13 -11.29 2.53
CA ALA A 52 -12.83 -12.37 3.24
C ALA A 52 -14.37 -12.30 3.14
N GLY A 53 -14.93 -11.21 2.59
CA GLY A 53 -16.38 -11.03 2.46
C GLY A 53 -17.10 -10.58 3.72
N GLN A 54 -16.38 -10.09 4.72
CA GLN A 54 -16.91 -9.61 5.99
C GLN A 54 -17.17 -8.11 6.01
N ARG A 55 -16.78 -7.39 4.95
CA ARG A 55 -16.97 -5.94 4.80
C ARG A 55 -17.18 -5.58 3.33
N SER A 56 -17.97 -4.55 3.05
CA SER A 56 -18.06 -3.99 1.71
C SER A 56 -16.96 -2.96 1.45
N LEU A 57 -16.51 -2.84 0.20
CA LEU A 57 -15.54 -1.81 -0.19
C LEU A 57 -16.12 -0.40 0.00
N ALA A 58 -17.44 -0.23 -0.20
CA ALA A 58 -18.12 1.04 0.00
C ALA A 58 -18.01 1.54 1.45
N ALA A 59 -18.05 0.63 2.45
CA ALA A 59 -17.94 0.97 3.87
C ALA A 59 -16.56 1.51 4.28
N GLN A 60 -15.56 1.45 3.39
CA GLN A 60 -14.21 1.99 3.62
C GLN A 60 -13.77 2.98 2.52
N THR A 61 -14.76 3.53 1.80
CA THR A 61 -14.56 4.56 0.77
C THR A 61 -15.07 5.90 1.30
N PHE A 62 -14.21 6.90 1.31
CA PHE A 62 -14.45 8.21 1.90
C PHE A 62 -14.24 9.31 0.86
N ASP A 63 -14.92 10.44 1.02
CA ASP A 63 -14.68 11.68 0.27
C ASP A 63 -13.90 12.70 1.12
N TYR A 64 -13.61 13.84 0.53
CA TYR A 64 -12.84 14.90 1.20
C TYR A 64 -13.70 16.07 1.72
N ARG A 65 -15.04 16.02 1.58
CA ARG A 65 -15.95 17.10 2.02
C ARG A 65 -15.77 17.50 3.47
N GLY A 66 -15.43 16.54 4.34
CA GLY A 66 -15.16 16.83 5.74
C GLY A 66 -13.89 17.65 5.97
N LEU A 67 -12.90 17.59 5.07
CA LEU A 67 -11.72 18.45 5.11
C LEU A 67 -12.04 19.83 4.53
N GLU A 68 -12.78 19.91 3.44
CA GLU A 68 -13.24 21.14 2.83
C GLU A 68 -14.09 21.96 3.83
N ALA A 69 -15.03 21.31 4.52
CA ALA A 69 -15.85 21.91 5.58
C ALA A 69 -15.01 22.38 6.79
N ALA A 70 -13.85 21.78 7.02
CA ALA A 70 -12.90 22.23 8.06
C ALA A 70 -12.01 23.40 7.59
N GLY A 71 -12.20 23.95 6.39
CA GLY A 71 -11.46 25.09 5.85
C GLY A 71 -10.12 24.70 5.22
N ILE A 72 -9.97 23.46 4.76
CA ILE A 72 -8.82 23.01 3.98
C ILE A 72 -9.17 23.12 2.50
N GLU A 73 -8.31 23.79 1.72
CA GLU A 73 -8.44 23.83 0.28
C GLU A 73 -8.02 22.47 -0.31
N VAL A 74 -8.96 21.73 -0.91
CA VAL A 74 -8.68 20.45 -1.56
C VAL A 74 -8.54 20.64 -3.06
N VAL A 75 -7.30 20.53 -3.56
CA VAL A 75 -6.98 20.65 -4.98
C VAL A 75 -6.95 19.28 -5.61
N ARG A 76 -7.87 19.05 -6.56
CA ARG A 76 -7.91 17.81 -7.35
C ARG A 76 -6.84 17.84 -8.44
N GLY A 77 -5.85 16.98 -8.34
CA GLY A 77 -4.78 16.90 -9.32
C GLY A 77 -3.64 15.99 -8.92
N MET A 78 -2.92 15.51 -9.90
CA MET A 78 -1.72 14.70 -9.70
C MET A 78 -0.52 15.65 -9.57
N ALA A 79 0.14 15.66 -8.41
CA ALA A 79 1.44 16.28 -8.26
C ALA A 79 2.48 15.48 -9.05
N VAL A 80 3.17 16.15 -9.97
CA VAL A 80 4.12 15.48 -10.88
C VAL A 80 5.55 15.91 -10.66
N ASP A 81 5.77 17.03 -9.95
CA ASP A 81 7.11 17.55 -9.70
C ASP A 81 7.12 18.49 -8.50
N VAL A 82 8.28 18.65 -7.87
CA VAL A 82 8.54 19.60 -6.78
C VAL A 82 9.84 20.35 -7.07
N ASP A 83 9.73 21.65 -7.26
CA ASP A 83 10.88 22.55 -7.26
C ASP A 83 11.12 23.05 -5.84
N ALA A 84 12.11 22.46 -5.17
CA ALA A 84 12.47 22.81 -3.79
C ALA A 84 13.12 24.20 -3.69
N ALA A 85 13.82 24.66 -4.74
CA ALA A 85 14.50 25.96 -4.75
C ALA A 85 13.50 27.12 -4.83
N THR A 86 12.50 27.00 -5.69
CA THR A 86 11.42 28.00 -5.83
C THR A 86 10.22 27.71 -4.95
N ARG A 87 10.21 26.61 -4.20
CA ARG A 87 9.13 26.15 -3.31
C ARG A 87 7.79 26.02 -4.03
N ARG A 88 7.78 25.23 -5.10
CA ARG A 88 6.60 24.98 -5.94
C ARG A 88 6.32 23.51 -6.12
N VAL A 89 5.05 23.16 -6.03
CA VAL A 89 4.54 21.85 -6.47
C VAL A 89 3.87 22.03 -7.82
N ARG A 90 4.32 21.29 -8.83
CA ARG A 90 3.73 21.30 -10.16
C ARG A 90 2.74 20.14 -10.32
N LEU A 91 1.55 20.45 -10.82
CA LEU A 91 0.51 19.48 -11.11
C LEU A 91 0.57 19.03 -12.58
N GLN A 92 0.02 17.87 -12.86
CA GLN A 92 -0.28 17.44 -14.22
C GLN A 92 -1.21 18.47 -14.87
N GLY A 93 -0.87 18.93 -16.08
CA GLY A 93 -1.58 20.04 -16.73
C GLY A 93 -0.94 21.41 -16.55
N GLY A 94 0.18 21.51 -15.81
CA GLY A 94 1.05 22.69 -15.77
C GLY A 94 0.77 23.69 -14.65
N THR A 95 -0.33 23.58 -13.92
CA THR A 95 -0.60 24.41 -12.75
C THR A 95 0.46 24.19 -11.68
N SER A 96 0.91 25.27 -11.03
CA SER A 96 1.87 25.24 -9.93
C SER A 96 1.28 25.87 -8.67
N ILE A 97 1.62 25.32 -7.52
CA ILE A 97 1.19 25.78 -6.20
C ILE A 97 2.42 26.10 -5.36
N ASP A 98 2.52 27.35 -4.91
CA ASP A 98 3.60 27.81 -4.04
C ASP A 98 3.36 27.37 -2.60
N TYR A 99 4.43 27.09 -1.85
CA TYR A 99 4.36 26.70 -0.44
C TYR A 99 5.43 27.40 0.42
N ASP A 100 5.15 27.61 1.69
CA ASP A 100 6.14 27.94 2.72
C ASP A 100 6.71 26.67 3.35
N ARG A 101 5.86 25.67 3.54
CA ARG A 101 6.21 24.32 3.99
C ARG A 101 5.46 23.30 3.12
N LEU A 102 6.15 22.23 2.77
CA LEU A 102 5.59 21.11 2.03
C LEU A 102 5.59 19.85 2.88
N VAL A 103 4.49 19.14 2.84
CA VAL A 103 4.39 17.77 3.39
C VAL A 103 4.10 16.81 2.26
N LEU A 104 4.96 15.82 2.09
CA LEU A 104 4.74 14.71 1.18
C LEU A 104 4.21 13.50 1.98
N ALA A 105 3.03 13.04 1.63
CA ALA A 105 2.39 11.83 2.17
C ALA A 105 2.00 10.89 1.04
N PRO A 106 2.96 10.51 0.15
CA PRO A 106 2.66 9.83 -1.11
C PRO A 106 2.37 8.35 -0.93
N GLY A 107 2.57 7.81 0.26
CA GLY A 107 2.52 6.37 0.50
C GLY A 107 3.62 5.63 -0.25
N VAL A 108 3.30 4.41 -0.70
CA VAL A 108 4.23 3.54 -1.45
C VAL A 108 3.81 3.41 -2.90
N MET A 109 4.78 3.25 -3.78
CA MET A 109 4.57 2.72 -5.12
C MET A 109 4.91 1.23 -5.16
N LEU A 110 4.20 0.48 -5.99
CA LEU A 110 4.44 -0.93 -6.25
C LEU A 110 5.43 -1.05 -7.40
N ASN A 111 6.57 -1.68 -7.16
CA ASN A 111 7.64 -1.79 -8.14
C ASN A 111 7.57 -3.12 -8.87
N PHE A 112 6.77 -3.17 -9.93
CA PHE A 112 6.61 -4.39 -10.73
C PHE A 112 7.88 -4.82 -11.43
N ASP A 113 8.73 -3.88 -11.83
CA ASP A 113 9.97 -4.17 -12.57
C ASP A 113 10.99 -4.97 -11.74
N GLN A 114 10.86 -4.96 -10.41
CA GLN A 114 11.70 -5.77 -9.52
C GLN A 114 11.23 -7.24 -9.38
N LEU A 115 10.11 -7.60 -10.00
CA LEU A 115 9.64 -9.00 -10.06
C LEU A 115 9.47 -9.42 -11.52
N PRO A 116 10.44 -10.15 -12.11
CA PRO A 116 10.39 -10.59 -13.49
C PRO A 116 9.05 -11.26 -13.86
N GLY A 117 8.50 -10.84 -14.99
CA GLY A 117 7.19 -11.31 -15.49
C GLY A 117 5.98 -10.61 -14.89
N MET A 118 6.16 -9.79 -13.84
CA MET A 118 5.06 -9.01 -13.28
C MET A 118 4.88 -7.68 -14.01
N SER A 119 3.64 -7.23 -14.11
CA SER A 119 3.27 -5.95 -14.70
C SER A 119 1.90 -5.51 -14.19
N ALA A 120 1.51 -4.28 -14.50
CA ALA A 120 0.15 -3.79 -14.21
C ALA A 120 -0.93 -4.65 -14.91
N GLN A 121 -0.65 -5.17 -16.11
CA GLN A 121 -1.53 -6.10 -16.81
C GLN A 121 -1.51 -7.47 -16.13
N GLY A 122 -0.35 -8.00 -15.75
CA GLY A 122 -0.20 -9.26 -15.01
C GLY A 122 -0.97 -9.24 -13.69
N ALA A 123 -1.06 -8.07 -13.03
CA ALA A 123 -1.84 -7.88 -11.82
C ALA A 123 -3.36 -8.03 -12.02
N GLN A 124 -3.87 -8.06 -13.25
CA GLN A 124 -5.27 -8.42 -13.54
C GLN A 124 -5.51 -9.95 -13.49
N ARG A 125 -4.43 -10.72 -13.58
CA ARG A 125 -4.46 -12.19 -13.45
C ARG A 125 -4.03 -12.62 -12.06
N MET A 126 -2.93 -12.06 -11.57
CA MET A 126 -2.33 -12.29 -10.26
C MET A 126 -2.41 -11.03 -9.39
N PRO A 127 -3.58 -10.72 -8.81
CA PRO A 127 -3.77 -9.45 -8.11
C PRO A 127 -2.85 -9.30 -6.91
N HIS A 128 -2.28 -8.11 -6.76
CA HIS A 128 -1.55 -7.76 -5.54
C HIS A 128 -2.49 -7.45 -4.37
N ALA A 129 -3.64 -6.83 -4.63
CA ALA A 129 -4.59 -6.34 -3.62
C ALA A 129 -3.89 -5.59 -2.45
N TRP A 130 -2.78 -4.90 -2.76
CA TRP A 130 -1.98 -4.11 -1.81
C TRP A 130 -2.30 -2.62 -1.89
N GLN A 131 -3.06 -2.24 -2.88
CA GLN A 131 -3.74 -0.96 -3.01
C GLN A 131 -5.24 -1.23 -3.02
N ALA A 132 -5.97 -0.59 -2.10
CA ALA A 132 -7.41 -0.82 -1.96
C ALA A 132 -8.19 -0.32 -3.19
N GLY A 133 -9.23 -1.04 -3.57
CA GLY A 133 -10.06 -0.74 -4.72
C GLY A 133 -10.30 -1.95 -5.63
N ALA A 134 -10.14 -1.77 -6.93
CA ALA A 134 -10.39 -2.80 -7.94
C ALA A 134 -9.60 -4.11 -7.68
N GLN A 135 -8.37 -4.01 -7.22
CA GLN A 135 -7.52 -5.15 -6.88
C GLN A 135 -8.09 -5.97 -5.69
N THR A 136 -8.67 -5.29 -4.70
CA THR A 136 -9.31 -5.95 -3.54
C THR A 136 -10.52 -6.77 -3.98
N THR A 137 -11.36 -6.19 -4.82
CA THR A 137 -12.56 -6.86 -5.35
C THR A 137 -12.21 -7.95 -6.35
N LEU A 138 -11.14 -7.77 -7.13
CA LEU A 138 -10.64 -8.79 -8.04
C LEU A 138 -10.20 -10.05 -7.27
N LEU A 139 -9.34 -9.89 -6.27
CA LEU A 139 -8.90 -11.01 -5.44
C LEU A 139 -10.08 -11.70 -4.77
N ARG A 140 -11.05 -10.95 -4.22
CA ARG A 140 -12.28 -11.53 -3.65
C ARG A 140 -13.03 -12.39 -4.67
N ARG A 141 -13.25 -11.90 -5.89
CA ARG A 141 -13.95 -12.65 -6.95
C ARG A 141 -13.20 -13.93 -7.31
N GLN A 142 -11.87 -13.88 -7.41
CA GLN A 142 -11.07 -15.09 -7.70
C GLN A 142 -11.19 -16.12 -6.60
N LEU A 143 -11.15 -15.73 -5.32
CA LEU A 143 -11.37 -16.64 -4.19
C LEU A 143 -12.77 -17.30 -4.21
N GLN A 144 -13.78 -16.56 -4.65
CA GLN A 144 -15.13 -17.10 -4.79
C GLN A 144 -15.23 -18.11 -5.94
N ALA A 145 -14.54 -17.85 -7.06
CA ALA A 145 -14.62 -18.66 -8.28
C ALA A 145 -13.72 -19.89 -8.29
N MET A 146 -12.67 -19.94 -7.43
CA MET A 146 -11.74 -21.07 -7.40
C MET A 146 -12.45 -22.37 -6.98
N PRO A 147 -11.89 -23.56 -7.30
CA PRO A 147 -12.39 -24.87 -6.81
C PRO A 147 -12.43 -24.98 -5.28
N ASP A 148 -13.27 -25.88 -4.75
CA ASP A 148 -13.41 -26.10 -3.30
C ASP A 148 -12.15 -26.66 -2.64
N ASP A 149 -11.31 -27.34 -3.41
CA ASP A 149 -10.00 -27.88 -3.02
C ASP A 149 -8.83 -27.07 -3.58
N GLY A 150 -9.10 -25.85 -4.07
CA GLY A 150 -8.15 -24.98 -4.73
C GLY A 150 -7.01 -24.51 -3.84
N LEU A 151 -5.88 -24.17 -4.47
CA LEU A 151 -4.69 -23.63 -3.85
C LEU A 151 -4.61 -22.11 -4.08
N VAL A 152 -4.45 -21.36 -2.99
CA VAL A 152 -4.06 -19.95 -3.03
C VAL A 152 -2.58 -19.83 -2.68
N VAL A 153 -1.81 -19.11 -3.51
CA VAL A 153 -0.45 -18.71 -3.16
C VAL A 153 -0.40 -17.21 -2.88
N ILE A 154 0.17 -16.83 -1.73
CA ILE A 154 0.49 -15.44 -1.39
C ILE A 154 2.00 -15.27 -1.49
N SER A 155 2.48 -14.40 -2.39
CA SER A 155 3.89 -14.01 -2.46
C SER A 155 4.14 -12.75 -1.67
N VAL A 156 5.08 -12.81 -0.73
CA VAL A 156 5.48 -11.70 0.15
C VAL A 156 6.85 -11.18 -0.28
N PRO A 157 7.01 -9.89 -0.56
CA PRO A 157 8.28 -9.32 -0.98
C PRO A 157 9.28 -9.24 0.18
N ALA A 158 10.56 -9.06 -0.15
CA ALA A 158 11.57 -8.73 0.86
C ALA A 158 11.25 -7.39 1.56
N ALA A 159 11.54 -7.31 2.84
CA ALA A 159 11.41 -6.06 3.60
C ALA A 159 12.44 -5.01 3.11
N PRO A 160 12.11 -3.70 3.21
CA PRO A 160 10.91 -3.13 3.82
C PRO A 160 9.71 -3.06 2.85
N TYR A 161 8.54 -3.27 3.39
CA TYR A 161 7.26 -3.06 2.68
C TYR A 161 6.18 -2.59 3.65
N ARG A 162 5.15 -1.93 3.14
CA ARG A 162 4.04 -1.42 3.95
C ARG A 162 3.29 -2.56 4.64
N CYS A 163 2.87 -2.33 5.91
CA CYS A 163 2.02 -3.24 6.68
C CYS A 163 2.62 -4.65 6.82
N PRO A 164 3.76 -4.83 7.53
CA PRO A 164 4.43 -6.12 7.66
C PRO A 164 3.55 -7.29 8.13
N PRO A 165 2.53 -7.15 9.01
CA PRO A 165 1.63 -8.25 9.37
C PRO A 165 0.54 -8.54 8.33
N GLY A 166 0.34 -7.66 7.35
CA GLY A 166 -0.80 -7.69 6.40
C GLY A 166 -0.95 -8.98 5.60
N PRO A 167 0.11 -9.62 5.05
CA PRO A 167 -0.01 -10.87 4.30
C PRO A 167 -0.52 -12.03 5.17
N TYR A 168 -0.09 -12.09 6.40
CA TYR A 168 -0.41 -13.16 7.35
C TYR A 168 -1.82 -12.98 7.96
N GLU A 169 -2.23 -11.73 8.18
CA GLU A 169 -3.62 -11.39 8.49
C GLU A 169 -4.54 -11.79 7.32
N ARG A 170 -4.13 -11.48 6.08
CA ARG A 170 -4.86 -11.87 4.86
C ARG A 170 -5.05 -13.38 4.78
N ALA A 171 -3.99 -14.15 4.97
CA ALA A 171 -4.06 -15.60 5.01
C ALA A 171 -5.03 -16.13 6.08
N SER A 172 -4.99 -15.53 7.27
CA SER A 172 -5.90 -15.87 8.38
C SER A 172 -7.37 -15.63 8.02
N LEU A 173 -7.68 -14.48 7.42
CA LEU A 173 -9.03 -14.12 7.01
C LEU A 173 -9.53 -14.95 5.82
N MET A 174 -8.64 -15.26 4.85
CA MET A 174 -8.95 -16.21 3.77
C MET A 174 -9.25 -17.61 4.34
N ALA A 175 -8.43 -18.09 5.29
CA ALA A 175 -8.66 -19.39 5.92
C ALA A 175 -9.99 -19.44 6.70
N SER A 176 -10.38 -18.32 7.33
CA SER A 176 -11.70 -18.19 7.96
C SER A 176 -12.84 -18.32 6.95
N TYR A 177 -12.71 -17.65 5.79
CA TYR A 177 -13.65 -17.77 4.70
C TYR A 177 -13.71 -19.21 4.14
N PHE A 178 -12.55 -19.86 3.94
CA PHE A 178 -12.48 -21.21 3.41
C PHE A 178 -13.07 -22.23 4.36
N LYS A 179 -12.89 -22.07 5.68
CA LYS A 179 -13.47 -22.96 6.67
C LYS A 179 -14.99 -23.11 6.49
N GLN A 180 -15.67 -22.06 6.05
CA GLN A 180 -17.12 -22.03 5.88
C GLN A 180 -17.56 -22.36 4.45
N ASN A 181 -16.80 -21.97 3.43
CA ASN A 181 -17.25 -21.95 2.05
C ASN A 181 -16.46 -22.90 1.12
N LYS A 182 -15.21 -23.22 1.47
CA LYS A 182 -14.30 -24.06 0.67
C LYS A 182 -13.42 -24.90 1.61
N PRO A 183 -14.01 -25.94 2.25
CA PRO A 183 -13.36 -26.61 3.37
C PRO A 183 -12.07 -27.37 3.04
N LYS A 184 -11.82 -27.67 1.76
CA LYS A 184 -10.61 -28.36 1.30
C LYS A 184 -9.52 -27.41 0.77
N ALA A 185 -9.85 -26.12 0.55
CA ALA A 185 -8.91 -25.13 0.02
C ALA A 185 -7.68 -24.94 0.93
N GLN A 186 -6.54 -24.71 0.32
CA GLN A 186 -5.24 -24.54 0.96
C GLN A 186 -4.64 -23.17 0.67
N ILE A 187 -3.79 -22.70 1.57
CA ILE A 187 -3.04 -21.46 1.42
C ILE A 187 -1.55 -21.75 1.60
N LEU A 188 -0.74 -21.33 0.63
CA LEU A 188 0.71 -21.34 0.72
C LEU A 188 1.20 -19.89 0.72
N ILE A 189 1.98 -19.51 1.73
CA ILE A 189 2.67 -18.22 1.80
C ILE A 189 4.13 -18.46 1.40
N LEU A 190 4.54 -17.87 0.28
CA LEU A 190 5.91 -17.83 -0.19
C LEU A 190 6.51 -16.49 0.22
N ASP A 191 7.48 -16.51 1.12
CA ASP A 191 7.97 -15.33 1.81
C ASP A 191 9.45 -15.10 1.53
N SER A 192 9.78 -13.94 0.97
CA SER A 192 11.17 -13.53 0.72
C SER A 192 11.93 -13.15 2.00
N ASN A 193 11.33 -13.36 3.18
CA ASN A 193 11.93 -13.04 4.48
C ASN A 193 12.12 -14.32 5.31
N GLU A 194 13.10 -14.32 6.22
CA GLU A 194 13.35 -15.43 7.14
C GLU A 194 12.39 -15.44 8.32
N ARG A 195 11.81 -14.30 8.65
CA ARG A 195 10.90 -14.10 9.78
C ARG A 195 9.87 -13.05 9.44
N PHE A 196 8.76 -13.07 10.15
CA PHE A 196 7.74 -12.04 10.00
C PHE A 196 7.18 -11.55 11.33
N SER A 197 6.53 -10.39 11.28
CA SER A 197 5.96 -9.74 12.47
C SER A 197 4.91 -10.63 13.16
N LYS A 198 5.06 -10.86 14.46
CA LYS A 198 4.16 -11.69 15.28
C LYS A 198 4.06 -13.16 14.85
N GLN A 199 5.11 -13.69 14.23
CA GLN A 199 5.13 -15.04 13.64
C GLN A 199 4.60 -16.11 14.56
N ALA A 200 5.12 -16.23 15.78
CA ALA A 200 4.70 -17.27 16.71
C ALA A 200 3.20 -17.21 17.02
N LEU A 201 2.65 -15.99 17.18
CA LEU A 201 1.23 -15.78 17.43
C LEU A 201 0.37 -16.25 16.25
N PHE A 202 0.75 -15.87 15.02
CA PHE A 202 0.05 -16.29 13.82
C PHE A 202 0.09 -17.82 13.64
N GLN A 203 1.28 -18.43 13.71
CA GLN A 203 1.44 -19.87 13.52
C GLN A 203 0.68 -20.68 14.57
N GLN A 204 0.72 -20.27 15.84
CA GLN A 204 -0.07 -20.89 16.90
C GLN A 204 -1.58 -20.75 16.64
N GLY A 205 -2.03 -19.56 16.24
CA GLY A 205 -3.43 -19.29 15.89
C GLY A 205 -3.88 -20.13 14.69
N TRP A 206 -3.09 -20.19 13.63
CA TRP A 206 -3.39 -21.00 12.43
C TRP A 206 -3.55 -22.48 12.78
N LYS A 207 -2.56 -23.04 13.50
CA LYS A 207 -2.62 -24.47 13.89
C LYS A 207 -3.87 -24.80 14.70
N ARG A 208 -4.21 -23.93 15.66
CA ARG A 208 -5.38 -24.11 16.52
C ARG A 208 -6.71 -23.97 15.76
N MET A 209 -6.83 -23.00 14.85
CA MET A 209 -8.11 -22.63 14.22
C MET A 209 -8.34 -23.32 12.88
N TYR A 210 -7.26 -23.60 12.15
CA TYR A 210 -7.32 -24.03 10.75
C TYR A 210 -6.51 -25.31 10.45
N GLY A 211 -5.81 -25.88 11.43
CA GLY A 211 -4.96 -27.06 11.24
C GLY A 211 -3.78 -26.77 10.31
N ASP A 212 -3.65 -27.55 9.26
CA ASP A 212 -2.54 -27.43 8.29
C ASP A 212 -2.95 -26.71 6.99
N ARG A 213 -4.07 -25.95 7.02
CA ARG A 213 -4.60 -25.21 5.88
C ARG A 213 -3.66 -24.10 5.40
N ILE A 214 -2.93 -23.47 6.31
CA ILE A 214 -1.98 -22.40 5.99
C ILE A 214 -0.56 -22.94 6.17
N ARG A 215 0.21 -22.96 5.09
CA ARG A 215 1.63 -23.29 5.09
C ARG A 215 2.42 -22.02 4.78
N TRP A 216 3.54 -21.84 5.47
CA TRP A 216 4.45 -20.74 5.28
C TRP A 216 5.86 -21.27 4.99
N GLN A 217 6.49 -20.72 3.97
CA GLN A 217 7.87 -21.00 3.56
C GLN A 217 8.69 -19.72 3.62
N SER A 218 9.79 -19.73 4.40
CA SER A 218 10.76 -18.62 4.47
C SER A 218 11.66 -18.61 3.24
N ALA A 219 12.42 -17.53 3.07
CA ALA A 219 13.41 -17.40 1.99
C ALA A 219 14.37 -18.58 1.93
N SER A 220 14.94 -18.99 3.07
CA SER A 220 15.85 -20.14 3.14
C SER A 220 15.16 -21.50 2.89
N ASN A 221 13.83 -21.54 2.95
CA ASN A 221 13.04 -22.73 2.70
C ASN A 221 12.24 -22.61 1.39
N ASP A 222 12.89 -22.08 0.36
CA ASP A 222 12.35 -21.90 -1.00
C ASP A 222 11.10 -20.99 -1.06
N GLY A 223 11.01 -19.99 -0.17
CA GLY A 223 9.85 -19.07 -0.14
C GLY A 223 10.01 -17.83 -1.03
N ARG A 224 11.18 -17.60 -1.63
CA ARG A 224 11.41 -16.42 -2.46
C ARG A 224 10.88 -16.63 -3.88
N VAL A 225 9.86 -15.87 -4.26
CA VAL A 225 9.39 -15.84 -5.65
C VAL A 225 10.34 -14.96 -6.48
N ILE A 226 10.95 -15.55 -7.50
CA ILE A 226 11.94 -14.89 -8.36
C ILE A 226 11.38 -14.48 -9.72
N ARG A 227 10.28 -15.09 -10.16
CA ARG A 227 9.62 -14.81 -11.44
C ARG A 227 8.16 -15.27 -11.40
N VAL A 228 7.32 -14.60 -12.17
CA VAL A 228 5.93 -15.01 -12.38
C VAL A 228 5.57 -15.07 -13.86
N GLU A 229 4.61 -15.93 -14.20
CA GLU A 229 4.02 -16.04 -15.54
C GLU A 229 2.49 -15.90 -15.38
N PRO A 230 1.96 -14.67 -15.40
CA PRO A 230 0.54 -14.42 -15.10
C PRO A 230 -0.43 -15.18 -16.01
N ASP A 231 -0.15 -15.26 -17.32
CA ASP A 231 -1.04 -15.94 -18.27
C ASP A 231 -1.10 -17.45 -18.04
N ALA A 232 -0.01 -18.04 -17.57
CA ALA A 232 0.07 -19.47 -17.24
C ALA A 232 -0.28 -19.76 -15.77
N MET A 233 -0.58 -18.73 -14.95
CA MET A 233 -0.81 -18.82 -13.49
C MET A 233 0.33 -19.61 -12.80
N ARG A 234 1.60 -19.26 -13.10
CA ARG A 234 2.79 -19.89 -12.52
C ARG A 234 3.65 -18.90 -11.75
N LEU A 235 4.18 -19.37 -10.61
CA LEU A 235 5.20 -18.69 -9.83
C LEU A 235 6.43 -19.58 -9.74
N HIS A 236 7.60 -18.99 -9.88
CA HIS A 236 8.88 -19.69 -9.76
C HIS A 236 9.63 -19.20 -8.54
N THR A 237 10.05 -20.12 -7.70
CA THR A 237 11.03 -19.93 -6.64
C THR A 237 12.41 -20.35 -7.12
N ASP A 238 13.40 -20.38 -6.24
CA ASP A 238 14.75 -20.81 -6.62
C ASP A 238 14.78 -22.29 -7.06
N PHE A 239 13.91 -23.15 -6.49
CA PHE A 239 13.96 -24.62 -6.71
C PHE A 239 12.63 -25.22 -7.19
N ALA A 240 11.53 -24.48 -7.18
CA ALA A 240 10.22 -25.01 -7.51
C ALA A 240 9.41 -24.12 -8.46
N THR A 241 8.40 -24.73 -9.08
CA THR A 241 7.35 -24.02 -9.82
C THR A 241 6.00 -24.33 -9.16
N HIS A 242 5.23 -23.29 -8.86
CA HIS A 242 3.91 -23.38 -8.27
C HIS A 242 2.85 -22.96 -9.27
N SER A 243 1.76 -23.72 -9.37
CA SER A 243 0.62 -23.44 -10.25
C SER A 243 -0.67 -23.39 -9.43
N PRO A 244 -0.91 -22.28 -8.72
CA PRO A 244 -2.12 -22.11 -7.91
C PRO A 244 -3.35 -21.81 -8.74
N ASP A 245 -4.54 -22.00 -8.16
CA ASP A 245 -5.81 -21.53 -8.71
C ASP A 245 -5.94 -20.00 -8.56
N VAL A 246 -5.39 -19.45 -7.47
CA VAL A 246 -5.33 -18.01 -7.21
C VAL A 246 -3.95 -17.61 -6.72
N ALA A 247 -3.34 -16.62 -7.36
CA ALA A 247 -2.07 -16.04 -6.97
C ALA A 247 -2.24 -14.61 -6.50
N ASN A 248 -1.94 -14.34 -5.23
CA ASN A 248 -1.87 -13.00 -4.67
C ASN A 248 -0.39 -12.56 -4.60
N ILE A 249 0.04 -11.76 -5.55
CA ILE A 249 1.44 -11.35 -5.69
C ILE A 249 1.62 -9.94 -5.14
N ILE A 250 2.26 -9.80 -3.98
CA ILE A 250 2.60 -8.51 -3.39
C ILE A 250 3.97 -8.09 -3.93
N PRO A 251 4.05 -7.05 -4.78
CA PRO A 251 5.32 -6.63 -5.37
C PRO A 251 6.23 -5.94 -4.35
N PRO A 252 7.54 -5.84 -4.62
CA PRO A 252 8.45 -4.92 -3.93
C PRO A 252 7.92 -3.48 -3.95
N GLN A 253 8.32 -2.68 -2.97
CA GLN A 253 7.79 -1.34 -2.76
C GLN A 253 8.90 -0.34 -2.52
N GLN A 254 8.59 0.92 -2.81
CA GLN A 254 9.41 2.09 -2.51
C GLN A 254 8.49 3.27 -2.17
N ALA A 255 9.06 4.39 -1.72
CA ALA A 255 8.32 5.63 -1.54
C ALA A 255 7.58 6.04 -2.82
N GLY A 256 6.40 6.66 -2.68
CA GLY A 256 5.61 7.10 -3.82
C GLY A 256 6.38 8.04 -4.76
N LEU A 257 6.13 7.96 -6.05
CA LEU A 257 6.93 8.58 -7.13
C LEU A 257 7.25 10.06 -6.91
N ILE A 258 6.34 10.85 -6.34
CA ILE A 258 6.57 12.27 -6.09
C ILE A 258 7.71 12.51 -5.09
N ALA A 259 7.98 11.58 -4.18
CA ALA A 259 9.12 11.68 -3.27
C ALA A 259 10.46 11.57 -4.01
N HIS A 260 10.55 10.68 -5.00
CA HIS A 260 11.72 10.58 -5.87
C HIS A 260 11.93 11.86 -6.68
N ARG A 261 10.86 12.41 -7.23
CA ARG A 261 10.92 13.66 -8.03
C ARG A 261 11.24 14.89 -7.20
N ALA A 262 10.87 14.89 -5.92
CA ALA A 262 11.22 15.92 -4.96
C ALA A 262 12.66 15.78 -4.42
N SER A 263 13.43 14.76 -4.86
CA SER A 263 14.78 14.45 -4.39
C SER A 263 14.87 14.29 -2.85
N VAL A 264 13.85 13.65 -2.26
CA VAL A 264 13.79 13.37 -0.82
C VAL A 264 14.00 11.89 -0.50
N THR A 265 14.28 11.04 -1.50
CA THR A 265 14.63 9.63 -1.35
C THR A 265 16.14 9.42 -1.42
N ASP A 266 16.65 8.48 -0.65
CA ASP A 266 18.03 8.00 -0.76
C ASP A 266 18.16 6.78 -1.71
N ALA A 267 19.33 6.15 -1.73
CA ALA A 267 19.60 4.97 -2.56
C ALA A 267 18.73 3.75 -2.23
N SER A 268 18.11 3.70 -1.05
CA SER A 268 17.16 2.64 -0.69
C SER A 268 15.79 2.79 -1.36
N GLY A 269 15.51 3.98 -1.92
CA GLY A 269 14.21 4.34 -2.48
C GLY A 269 13.18 4.79 -1.42
N TRP A 270 13.62 4.98 -0.16
CA TRP A 270 12.80 5.49 0.95
C TRP A 270 13.27 6.86 1.37
N CYS A 271 12.47 7.57 2.16
CA CYS A 271 12.75 8.96 2.54
C CYS A 271 13.42 9.05 3.92
N PRO A 272 14.73 9.39 4.01
CA PRO A 272 15.36 9.64 5.29
C PRO A 272 14.85 10.96 5.89
N VAL A 273 14.28 10.87 7.10
CA VAL A 273 13.72 12.02 7.81
C VAL A 273 14.36 12.23 9.18
N ASN A 274 14.22 13.43 9.71
CA ASN A 274 14.50 13.71 11.11
C ASN A 274 13.39 13.05 11.97
N PRO A 275 13.72 12.20 12.96
CA PRO A 275 12.71 11.45 13.71
C PRO A 275 11.80 12.31 14.60
N LEU A 276 12.17 13.57 14.89
CA LEU A 276 11.37 14.48 15.70
C LEU A 276 10.46 15.37 14.88
N SER A 277 10.94 15.88 13.74
CA SER A 277 10.20 16.82 12.89
C SER A 277 9.62 16.21 11.62
N PHE A 278 10.05 15.01 11.23
CA PHE A 278 9.78 14.41 9.94
C PHE A 278 10.24 15.26 8.74
N GLU A 279 11.07 16.28 8.96
CA GLU A 279 11.69 17.02 7.88
C GLU A 279 12.70 16.13 7.14
N SER A 280 12.69 16.21 5.81
CA SER A 280 13.63 15.47 4.97
C SER A 280 15.08 15.84 5.35
N ARG A 281 15.94 14.83 5.42
CA ARG A 281 17.39 15.06 5.60
C ARG A 281 18.07 15.53 4.32
N LEU A 282 17.39 15.49 3.19
CA LEU A 282 17.94 15.79 1.86
C LEU A 282 17.47 17.16 1.33
N GLN A 283 16.25 17.60 1.71
CA GLN A 283 15.67 18.86 1.23
C GLN A 283 15.05 19.63 2.40
N PRO A 284 15.47 20.88 2.64
CA PRO A 284 14.89 21.71 3.70
C PRO A 284 13.44 22.13 3.34
N ASN A 285 12.64 22.42 4.37
CA ASN A 285 11.24 22.85 4.26
C ASN A 285 10.28 21.81 3.65
N ILE A 286 10.75 20.58 3.43
CA ILE A 286 9.94 19.45 2.96
C ILE A 286 9.92 18.38 4.06
N HIS A 287 8.73 18.02 4.50
CA HIS A 287 8.49 16.95 5.47
C HIS A 287 7.93 15.74 4.74
N VAL A 288 8.29 14.54 5.18
CA VAL A 288 7.72 13.29 4.62
C VAL A 288 7.11 12.48 5.75
N ILE A 289 5.86 12.05 5.56
CA ILE A 289 5.10 11.32 6.57
C ILE A 289 4.38 10.10 5.97
N GLY A 290 4.01 9.17 6.84
CA GLY A 290 3.33 7.93 6.44
C GLY A 290 4.29 6.90 5.86
N ASP A 291 3.76 6.03 5.01
CA ASP A 291 4.47 4.83 4.53
C ASP A 291 5.72 5.09 3.66
N ALA A 292 6.03 6.33 3.33
CA ALA A 292 7.19 6.69 2.49
C ALA A 292 8.47 6.96 3.30
N ALA A 293 8.37 7.10 4.65
CA ALA A 293 9.46 7.47 5.55
C ALA A 293 9.72 6.41 6.61
#